data_d44f4aac487becb153183dd64bf5b9ec
#
_entry.id   d44f4aac487becb153183dd64bf5b9ec
#
_cell.length_a   1.000
_cell.length_b   1.000
_cell.length_c   1.000
_cell.angle_alpha   90.00
_cell.angle_beta   90.00
_cell.angle_gamma   90.00
#
_symmetry.space_group_name_H-M   'P 1'
#
loop_
_entity.id
_entity.type
_entity.pdbx_description
1 polymer ?
#
loop_
_entity_poly.entity_id
_entity_poly.type
_entity_poly.pdbx_seq_one_letter_code
_entity_poly.pdbx_strand_id
1 'polypeptide(L)'
;AEKLLKNNPKEENQSPLLENYQVWIIPTLNPEGFRIVSSGMLRTKRKNNRDTNNNHKLDLRTDGVDLNRNYPIFWDMDPETEINSPYYKGSEPASESEIKAIIALAQQQNFALAIFLHSSISGVYSEKIYLPARGNDSELFQNTYILATIYAKEVKKDYLKGTYEVYQGPTSEVGNARNFFFQRMKTPAFLVEIGGNNKRGQSVIHPSNAMLEKIVNKNVKALLKVFEEMNKASKK
;
A
#
# COMPACT_ATOMS: atom_id res chain seq x y z
N ALA A 1 -3.90 -1.88 14.92
CA ALA A 1 -5.15 -2.00 15.69
C ALA A 1 -4.96 -1.56 17.16
N GLU A 2 -4.13 -2.23 17.98
CA GLU A 2 -4.00 -1.93 19.43
C GLU A 2 -3.69 -0.46 19.74
N LYS A 3 -2.82 0.21 18.97
CA LYS A 3 -2.50 1.61 19.19
C LYS A 3 -3.66 2.55 18.82
N LEU A 4 -4.48 2.20 17.85
CA LEU A 4 -5.72 2.93 17.55
C LEU A 4 -6.72 2.84 18.71
N LEU A 5 -6.84 1.65 19.32
CA LEU A 5 -7.71 1.43 20.45
C LEU A 5 -7.20 2.06 21.75
N LYS A 6 -5.88 2.08 21.96
CA LYS A 6 -5.23 2.68 23.14
C LYS A 6 -5.13 4.20 23.08
N ASN A 7 -5.05 4.78 21.87
CA ASN A 7 -5.07 6.23 21.65
C ASN A 7 -6.49 6.78 21.47
N ASN A 8 -7.46 6.21 22.18
CA ASN A 8 -8.75 6.83 22.42
C ASN A 8 -8.69 7.52 23.80
N PRO A 9 -8.07 8.70 23.92
CA PRO A 9 -7.91 9.33 25.21
C PRO A 9 -9.25 9.89 25.65
N LYS A 10 -9.67 9.53 26.83
CA LYS A 10 -10.62 10.31 27.63
C LYS A 10 -9.99 11.63 28.11
N GLU A 11 -9.10 12.23 27.33
CA GLU A 11 -8.56 13.57 27.63
C GLU A 11 -9.47 14.62 27.00
N GLU A 12 -9.92 15.54 27.82
CA GLU A 12 -11.06 16.47 27.70
C GLU A 12 -11.08 17.41 26.47
N ASN A 13 -10.15 17.32 25.51
CA ASN A 13 -10.10 18.21 24.36
C ASN A 13 -9.65 17.59 23.03
N GLN A 14 -9.55 16.25 22.93
CA GLN A 14 -9.28 15.60 21.65
C GLN A 14 -10.44 14.69 21.28
N SER A 15 -11.08 14.98 20.15
CA SER A 15 -12.06 14.09 19.54
C SER A 15 -11.45 12.69 19.36
N PRO A 16 -12.04 11.63 19.90
CA PRO A 16 -11.56 10.28 19.65
C PRO A 16 -11.47 10.03 18.15
N LEU A 17 -10.32 9.51 17.70
CA LEU A 17 -10.06 9.25 16.27
C LEU A 17 -11.13 8.36 15.62
N LEU A 18 -11.77 7.51 16.42
CA LEU A 18 -12.78 6.55 15.97
C LEU A 18 -14.24 7.03 16.10
N GLU A 19 -14.49 8.25 16.58
CA GLU A 19 -15.87 8.77 16.64
C GLU A 19 -16.44 9.07 15.26
N ASN A 20 -15.60 9.53 14.33
CA ASN A 20 -16.04 9.98 13.01
C ASN A 20 -15.71 8.99 11.89
N TYR A 21 -14.87 7.97 12.15
CA TYR A 21 -14.39 7.05 11.11
C TYR A 21 -14.39 5.61 11.59
N GLN A 22 -14.80 4.71 10.72
CA GLN A 22 -14.48 3.28 10.82
C GLN A 22 -13.13 3.03 10.19
N VAL A 23 -12.27 2.25 10.85
CA VAL A 23 -10.96 1.87 10.31
C VAL A 23 -10.96 0.40 9.91
N TRP A 24 -10.81 0.14 8.64
CA TRP A 24 -10.65 -1.20 8.08
C TRP A 24 -9.17 -1.51 7.93
N ILE A 25 -8.72 -2.63 8.49
CA ILE A 25 -7.33 -3.08 8.42
C ILE A 25 -7.32 -4.46 7.79
N ILE A 26 -6.68 -4.57 6.62
CA ILE A 26 -6.41 -5.83 5.93
C ILE A 26 -4.92 -6.14 6.15
N PRO A 27 -4.59 -7.03 7.08
CA PRO A 27 -3.20 -7.28 7.47
C PRO A 27 -2.32 -7.81 6.33
N THR A 28 -2.91 -8.62 5.45
CA THR A 28 -2.27 -9.10 4.24
C THR A 28 -3.31 -9.38 3.17
N LEU A 29 -3.11 -8.83 1.98
CA LEU A 29 -3.95 -9.12 0.83
C LEU A 29 -3.52 -10.41 0.12
N ASN A 30 -2.25 -10.79 0.25
CA ASN A 30 -1.68 -12.00 -0.34
C ASN A 30 -1.26 -12.99 0.76
N PRO A 31 -2.21 -13.72 1.40
CA PRO A 31 -1.88 -14.64 2.48
C PRO A 31 -1.02 -15.81 2.02
N GLU A 32 -1.17 -16.25 0.78
CA GLU A 32 -0.37 -17.32 0.20
C GLU A 32 1.09 -16.90 0.00
N GLY A 33 1.32 -15.76 -0.62
CA GLY A 33 2.66 -15.19 -0.77
C GLY A 33 3.31 -14.89 0.59
N PHE A 34 2.53 -14.37 1.55
CA PHE A 34 3.00 -14.15 2.91
C PHE A 34 3.47 -15.44 3.59
N ARG A 35 2.71 -16.54 3.44
CA ARG A 35 3.10 -17.86 3.98
C ARG A 35 4.42 -18.35 3.39
N ILE A 36 4.63 -18.18 2.10
CA ILE A 36 5.86 -18.58 1.41
C ILE A 36 7.06 -17.76 1.90
N VAL A 37 6.90 -16.44 2.00
CA VAL A 37 7.95 -15.55 2.51
C VAL A 37 8.29 -15.85 3.97
N SER A 38 7.28 -15.97 4.83
CA SER A 38 7.46 -16.18 6.27
C SER A 38 8.06 -17.55 6.60
N SER A 39 7.80 -18.58 5.80
CA SER A 39 8.43 -19.89 5.93
C SER A 39 9.87 -19.96 5.40
N GLY A 40 10.33 -18.91 4.72
CA GLY A 40 11.67 -18.84 4.12
C GLY A 40 11.82 -19.61 2.80
N MET A 41 10.76 -20.23 2.27
CA MET A 41 10.80 -20.98 1.01
C MET A 41 11.21 -20.10 -0.18
N LEU A 42 10.66 -18.89 -0.28
CA LEU A 42 11.07 -17.87 -1.26
C LEU A 42 10.89 -16.48 -0.65
N ARG A 43 11.97 -15.86 -0.19
CA ARG A 43 11.95 -14.59 0.54
C ARG A 43 11.47 -13.38 -0.27
N THR A 44 11.37 -13.53 -1.60
CA THR A 44 10.97 -12.47 -2.54
C THR A 44 9.68 -12.80 -3.28
N LYS A 45 8.86 -13.77 -2.77
CA LYS A 45 7.57 -14.10 -3.40
C LYS A 45 6.66 -12.88 -3.41
N ARG A 46 6.27 -12.44 -4.59
CA ARG A 46 5.41 -11.27 -4.83
C ARG A 46 3.99 -11.69 -5.25
N LYS A 47 3.90 -12.62 -6.20
CA LYS A 47 2.63 -13.13 -6.76
C LYS A 47 1.89 -14.02 -5.76
N ASN A 48 0.57 -14.20 -5.93
CA ASN A 48 -0.19 -15.25 -5.24
C ASN A 48 0.23 -16.66 -5.74
N ASN A 49 -0.55 -17.68 -5.44
CA ASN A 49 -0.20 -19.06 -5.80
C ASN A 49 -1.11 -19.65 -6.89
N ARG A 50 -1.73 -18.79 -7.72
CA ARG A 50 -2.50 -19.32 -8.86
C ARG A 50 -1.60 -20.19 -9.74
N ASP A 51 -2.03 -21.41 -10.03
CA ASP A 51 -1.44 -22.24 -11.08
C ASP A 51 -1.71 -21.57 -12.44
N THR A 52 -0.70 -20.89 -12.98
CA THR A 52 -0.84 -20.11 -14.20
C THR A 52 -0.48 -20.88 -15.46
N ASN A 53 0.17 -22.02 -15.32
CA ASN A 53 0.58 -22.88 -16.42
C ASN A 53 -0.25 -24.20 -16.51
N ASN A 54 -1.21 -24.40 -15.58
CA ASN A 54 -2.11 -25.54 -15.49
C ASN A 54 -1.39 -26.90 -15.36
N ASN A 55 -0.25 -26.93 -14.71
CA ASN A 55 0.51 -28.16 -14.49
C ASN A 55 0.16 -28.88 -13.18
N HIS A 56 -0.77 -28.33 -12.40
CA HIS A 56 -1.23 -28.82 -11.09
C HIS A 56 -0.11 -28.94 -10.02
N LYS A 57 0.94 -28.15 -10.15
CA LYS A 57 2.05 -28.04 -9.21
C LYS A 57 2.27 -26.56 -8.90
N LEU A 58 2.75 -26.27 -7.71
CA LEU A 58 3.11 -24.91 -7.33
C LEU A 58 4.59 -24.65 -7.70
N ASP A 59 4.78 -23.85 -8.72
CA ASP A 59 6.09 -23.32 -9.11
C ASP A 59 6.34 -21.97 -8.47
N LEU A 60 7.04 -21.96 -7.34
CA LEU A 60 7.18 -20.77 -6.48
C LEU A 60 7.67 -19.51 -7.19
N ARG A 61 8.46 -19.66 -8.25
CA ARG A 61 9.08 -18.53 -8.97
C ARG A 61 8.24 -18.04 -10.15
N THR A 62 7.51 -18.93 -10.80
CA THR A 62 6.82 -18.63 -12.06
C THR A 62 5.31 -18.48 -11.88
N ASP A 63 4.71 -19.29 -11.01
CA ASP A 63 3.27 -19.25 -10.77
C ASP A 63 2.81 -17.99 -10.02
N GLY A 64 1.54 -17.68 -10.25
CA GLY A 64 0.79 -16.64 -9.58
C GLY A 64 0.59 -15.39 -10.41
N VAL A 65 -0.24 -14.51 -9.87
CA VAL A 65 -0.59 -13.19 -10.39
C VAL A 65 -0.10 -12.12 -9.43
N ASP A 66 0.44 -11.02 -9.94
CA ASP A 66 0.71 -9.83 -9.15
C ASP A 66 -0.61 -9.12 -8.85
N LEU A 67 -1.10 -9.27 -7.62
CA LEU A 67 -2.37 -8.69 -7.18
C LEU A 67 -2.41 -7.16 -7.38
N ASN A 68 -1.25 -6.50 -7.29
CA ASN A 68 -1.15 -5.05 -7.52
C ASN A 68 -0.94 -4.68 -9.00
N ARG A 69 -1.31 -5.59 -9.91
CA ARG A 69 -1.47 -5.39 -11.36
C ARG A 69 -2.84 -5.84 -11.86
N ASN A 70 -3.64 -6.48 -11.00
CA ASN A 70 -4.87 -7.15 -11.40
C ASN A 70 -6.14 -6.31 -11.21
N TYR A 71 -6.06 -5.07 -10.73
CA TYR A 71 -7.22 -4.17 -10.61
C TYR A 71 -7.75 -3.71 -11.99
N PRO A 72 -9.09 -3.55 -12.16
CA PRO A 72 -9.72 -3.18 -13.44
C PRO A 72 -9.63 -1.67 -13.70
N ILE A 73 -8.43 -1.14 -13.67
CA ILE A 73 -8.06 0.23 -14.02
C ILE A 73 -6.71 0.21 -14.73
N PHE A 74 -6.60 0.83 -15.87
CA PHE A 74 -5.38 0.84 -16.69
C PHE A 74 -4.78 -0.55 -16.97
N TRP A 75 -5.59 -1.61 -16.80
CA TRP A 75 -5.12 -2.98 -16.92
C TRP A 75 -4.67 -3.29 -18.36
N ASP A 76 -5.44 -2.81 -19.35
CA ASP A 76 -5.11 -2.98 -20.78
C ASP A 76 -3.88 -2.15 -21.19
N MET A 77 -3.54 -1.12 -20.42
CA MET A 77 -2.38 -0.26 -20.70
C MET A 77 -1.06 -0.85 -20.18
N ASP A 78 -1.13 -1.80 -19.25
CA ASP A 78 0.05 -2.51 -18.73
C ASP A 78 0.53 -3.51 -19.80
N PRO A 79 1.74 -3.34 -20.36
CA PRO A 79 2.25 -4.22 -21.41
C PRO A 79 2.69 -5.60 -20.89
N GLU A 80 2.70 -5.81 -19.56
CA GLU A 80 3.22 -7.04 -18.97
C GLU A 80 2.22 -8.20 -19.14
N THR A 81 2.56 -9.13 -20.00
CA THR A 81 1.76 -10.32 -20.31
C THR A 81 2.48 -11.64 -20.03
N GLU A 82 3.76 -11.59 -19.68
CA GLU A 82 4.58 -12.75 -19.45
C GLU A 82 4.21 -13.45 -18.14
N ILE A 83 3.72 -14.69 -18.23
CA ILE A 83 3.27 -15.50 -17.08
C ILE A 83 4.38 -15.66 -16.02
N ASN A 84 5.63 -15.80 -16.47
CA ASN A 84 6.79 -16.00 -15.61
C ASN A 84 7.28 -14.68 -14.97
N SER A 85 6.80 -13.53 -15.43
CA SER A 85 7.17 -12.25 -14.86
C SER A 85 6.70 -12.12 -13.41
N PRO A 86 7.47 -11.52 -12.52
CA PRO A 86 7.02 -11.16 -11.17
C PRO A 86 5.90 -10.12 -11.17
N TYR A 87 5.63 -9.48 -12.31
CA TYR A 87 4.60 -8.46 -12.50
C TYR A 87 3.43 -8.93 -13.37
N TYR A 88 3.29 -10.24 -13.59
CA TYR A 88 2.19 -10.78 -14.39
C TYR A 88 0.84 -10.31 -13.86
N LYS A 89 0.07 -9.65 -14.71
CA LYS A 89 -1.18 -8.98 -14.35
C LYS A 89 -2.42 -9.88 -14.31
N GLY A 90 -2.26 -11.18 -14.61
CA GLY A 90 -3.37 -12.13 -14.74
C GLY A 90 -3.91 -12.23 -16.18
N SER A 91 -4.82 -13.15 -16.41
CA SER A 91 -5.45 -13.40 -17.72
C SER A 91 -6.51 -12.37 -18.08
N GLU A 92 -7.11 -11.74 -17.07
CA GLU A 92 -8.14 -10.70 -17.20
C GLU A 92 -8.12 -9.76 -16.00
N PRO A 93 -8.67 -8.55 -16.10
CA PRO A 93 -8.79 -7.65 -14.97
C PRO A 93 -9.68 -8.26 -13.88
N ALA A 94 -9.24 -8.16 -12.64
CA ALA A 94 -9.90 -8.77 -11.48
C ALA A 94 -10.11 -10.28 -11.61
N SER A 95 -9.18 -11.00 -12.23
CA SER A 95 -9.22 -12.48 -12.26
C SER A 95 -9.12 -13.09 -10.87
N GLU A 96 -8.39 -12.45 -9.96
CA GLU A 96 -8.05 -12.99 -8.64
C GLU A 96 -9.15 -12.76 -7.60
N SER A 97 -9.40 -13.79 -6.78
CA SER A 97 -10.42 -13.75 -5.71
C SER A 97 -10.16 -12.65 -4.68
N GLU A 98 -8.91 -12.41 -4.34
CA GLU A 98 -8.46 -11.37 -3.43
C GLU A 98 -8.83 -9.98 -3.96
N ILE A 99 -8.66 -9.75 -5.26
CA ILE A 99 -9.00 -8.49 -5.89
C ILE A 99 -10.52 -8.32 -5.99
N LYS A 100 -11.26 -9.37 -6.33
CA LYS A 100 -12.73 -9.35 -6.30
C LYS A 100 -13.26 -8.99 -4.92
N ALA A 101 -12.67 -9.53 -3.85
CA ALA A 101 -13.06 -9.24 -2.48
C ALA A 101 -12.82 -7.77 -2.11
N ILE A 102 -11.67 -7.20 -2.50
CA ILE A 102 -11.37 -5.77 -2.24
C ILE A 102 -12.30 -4.86 -3.05
N ILE A 103 -12.59 -5.19 -4.30
CA ILE A 103 -13.52 -4.43 -5.13
C ILE A 103 -14.92 -4.45 -4.50
N ALA A 104 -15.41 -5.61 -4.08
CA ALA A 104 -16.71 -5.74 -3.43
C ALA A 104 -16.77 -4.91 -2.12
N LEU A 105 -15.72 -4.98 -1.30
CA LEU A 105 -15.62 -4.15 -0.10
C LEU A 105 -15.62 -2.65 -0.44
N ALA A 106 -14.85 -2.23 -1.44
CA ALA A 106 -14.77 -0.84 -1.85
C ALA A 106 -16.11 -0.30 -2.38
N GLN A 107 -16.90 -1.15 -3.03
CA GLN A 107 -18.24 -0.80 -3.53
C GLN A 107 -19.29 -0.72 -2.41
N GLN A 108 -19.11 -1.47 -1.32
CA GLN A 108 -20.01 -1.47 -0.17
C GLN A 108 -19.73 -0.34 0.83
N GLN A 109 -18.50 0.15 0.85
CA GLN A 109 -18.05 1.17 1.80
C GLN A 109 -17.68 2.46 1.07
N ASN A 110 -18.08 3.59 1.65
CA ASN A 110 -17.65 4.91 1.16
C ASN A 110 -16.38 5.32 1.91
N PHE A 111 -15.21 4.89 1.43
CA PHE A 111 -13.95 5.19 2.08
C PHE A 111 -13.54 6.65 1.92
N ALA A 112 -13.21 7.30 3.02
CA ALA A 112 -12.64 8.66 3.03
C ALA A 112 -11.15 8.69 2.68
N LEU A 113 -10.45 7.56 2.84
CA LEU A 113 -9.02 7.40 2.51
C LEU A 113 -8.68 5.92 2.36
N ALA A 114 -7.80 5.60 1.41
CA ALA A 114 -7.19 4.28 1.25
C ALA A 114 -5.67 4.37 1.22
N ILE A 115 -4.99 3.63 2.09
CA ILE A 115 -3.53 3.59 2.18
C ILE A 115 -3.03 2.18 1.94
N PHE A 116 -2.09 2.03 1.01
CA PHE A 116 -1.50 0.74 0.64
C PHE A 116 -0.05 0.70 1.09
N LEU A 117 0.29 -0.28 1.91
CA LEU A 117 1.62 -0.44 2.50
C LEU A 117 2.39 -1.52 1.75
N HIS A 118 3.52 -1.17 1.21
CA HIS A 118 4.43 -2.03 0.45
C HIS A 118 5.84 -1.98 1.03
N SER A 119 6.70 -2.88 0.58
CA SER A 119 8.15 -2.84 0.80
C SER A 119 8.84 -3.15 -0.51
N SER A 120 9.66 -2.24 -1.00
CA SER A 120 10.38 -2.42 -2.25
C SER A 120 11.66 -3.25 -2.06
N ILE A 121 11.95 -4.15 -3.01
CA ILE A 121 13.25 -4.82 -3.11
C ILE A 121 14.34 -3.90 -3.69
N SER A 122 13.95 -2.79 -4.29
CA SER A 122 14.86 -1.77 -4.83
C SER A 122 14.90 -0.56 -3.91
N GLY A 123 16.10 -0.21 -3.46
CA GLY A 123 16.33 0.96 -2.64
C GLY A 123 15.87 2.27 -3.27
N VAL A 124 15.87 2.35 -4.60
CA VAL A 124 15.41 3.54 -5.35
C VAL A 124 13.94 3.86 -5.06
N TYR A 125 13.12 2.86 -4.81
CA TYR A 125 11.68 3.02 -4.55
C TYR A 125 11.34 3.09 -3.06
N SER A 126 12.25 2.69 -2.17
CA SER A 126 12.03 2.68 -0.72
C SER A 126 11.88 4.08 -0.12
N GLU A 127 11.19 4.18 1.01
CA GLU A 127 10.99 5.41 1.80
C GLU A 127 10.32 6.53 1.00
N LYS A 128 9.42 6.14 0.09
CA LYS A 128 8.65 7.04 -0.77
C LYS A 128 7.16 6.77 -0.68
N ILE A 129 6.39 7.80 -0.98
CA ILE A 129 4.94 7.72 -1.12
C ILE A 129 4.58 8.00 -2.57
N TYR A 130 3.83 7.09 -3.16
CA TYR A 130 3.42 7.16 -4.56
C TYR A 130 1.95 7.56 -4.66
N LEU A 131 1.71 8.64 -5.38
CA LEU A 131 0.39 9.15 -5.70
C LEU A 131 -0.23 8.37 -6.86
N PRO A 132 -1.56 8.44 -7.06
CA PRO A 132 -2.23 7.86 -8.22
C PRO A 132 -1.70 8.44 -9.55
N ALA A 133 -1.82 7.66 -10.61
CA ALA A 133 -1.61 8.14 -11.96
C ALA A 133 -2.78 9.00 -12.41
N ARG A 134 -2.50 10.09 -13.13
CA ARG A 134 -3.46 11.06 -13.66
C ARG A 134 -4.27 11.82 -12.58
N GLY A 135 -4.86 12.93 -12.99
CA GLY A 135 -5.77 13.72 -12.16
C GLY A 135 -5.10 14.78 -11.29
N ASN A 136 -3.89 15.23 -11.66
CA ASN A 136 -3.07 16.17 -10.89
C ASN A 136 -3.77 17.52 -10.61
N ASP A 137 -4.69 17.93 -11.47
CA ASP A 137 -5.41 19.21 -11.34
C ASP A 137 -6.75 19.09 -10.59
N SER A 138 -7.09 17.89 -10.11
CA SER A 138 -8.35 17.66 -9.40
C SER A 138 -8.21 17.99 -7.89
N GLU A 139 -9.30 18.47 -7.29
CA GLU A 139 -9.39 18.67 -5.84
C GLU A 139 -9.08 17.36 -5.08
N LEU A 140 -9.59 16.24 -5.58
CA LEU A 140 -9.31 14.92 -5.02
C LEU A 140 -7.80 14.61 -5.00
N PHE A 141 -7.06 14.98 -6.05
CA PHE A 141 -5.62 14.79 -6.10
C PHE A 141 -4.91 15.70 -5.10
N GLN A 142 -5.32 16.97 -4.98
CA GLN A 142 -4.75 17.89 -4.01
C GLN A 142 -4.96 17.41 -2.59
N ASN A 143 -6.15 16.90 -2.26
CA ASN A 143 -6.43 16.28 -0.96
C ASN A 143 -5.54 15.05 -0.72
N THR A 144 -5.39 14.19 -1.72
CA THR A 144 -4.49 13.02 -1.65
C THR A 144 -3.06 13.44 -1.40
N TYR A 145 -2.58 14.46 -2.11
CA TYR A 145 -1.22 15.00 -1.96
C TYR A 145 -0.98 15.59 -0.56
N ILE A 146 -1.95 16.32 -0.01
CA ILE A 146 -1.88 16.88 1.34
C ILE A 146 -1.74 15.76 2.37
N LEU A 147 -2.61 14.74 2.33
CA LEU A 147 -2.58 13.61 3.26
C LEU A 147 -1.28 12.79 3.13
N ALA A 148 -0.82 12.55 1.92
CA ALA A 148 0.47 11.90 1.65
C ALA A 148 1.65 12.70 2.20
N THR A 149 1.60 14.03 2.08
CA THR A 149 2.63 14.95 2.60
C THR A 149 2.66 14.95 4.13
N ILE A 150 1.50 14.93 4.78
CA ILE A 150 1.40 14.80 6.24
C ILE A 150 2.06 13.50 6.69
N TYR A 151 1.72 12.38 6.05
CA TYR A 151 2.36 11.09 6.33
C TYR A 151 3.88 11.16 6.16
N ALA A 152 4.35 11.66 5.02
CA ALA A 152 5.77 11.72 4.68
C ALA A 152 6.60 12.49 5.71
N LYS A 153 6.10 13.64 6.16
CA LYS A 153 6.78 14.50 7.15
C LYS A 153 6.95 13.83 8.52
N GLU A 154 6.04 12.93 8.89
CA GLU A 154 6.09 12.24 10.19
C GLU A 154 7.07 11.06 10.20
N VAL A 155 7.44 10.49 9.05
CA VAL A 155 8.27 9.28 8.99
C VAL A 155 9.70 9.62 8.63
N LYS A 156 10.60 9.52 9.61
CA LYS A 156 12.05 9.64 9.34
C LYS A 156 12.56 8.44 8.56
N LYS A 157 13.52 8.66 7.66
CA LYS A 157 14.25 7.59 6.97
C LYS A 157 14.95 6.68 7.98
N ASP A 158 15.13 5.40 7.63
CA ASP A 158 15.63 4.39 8.56
C ASP A 158 17.14 4.48 8.77
N TYR A 159 17.88 4.71 7.70
CA TYR A 159 19.34 4.68 7.70
C TYR A 159 19.96 5.98 7.20
N LEU A 160 19.17 6.85 6.60
CA LEU A 160 19.61 8.12 6.02
C LEU A 160 19.00 9.30 6.81
N LYS A 161 19.49 10.51 6.57
CA LYS A 161 18.89 11.73 7.12
C LYS A 161 17.62 12.09 6.33
N GLY A 162 16.69 12.78 7.01
CA GLY A 162 15.45 13.30 6.41
C GLY A 162 14.22 12.43 6.72
N THR A 163 13.14 12.78 6.06
CA THR A 163 11.84 12.07 6.13
C THR A 163 11.55 11.34 4.82
N TYR A 164 10.47 10.56 4.80
CA TYR A 164 9.96 10.00 3.55
C TYR A 164 9.61 11.12 2.58
N GLU A 165 9.56 10.80 1.31
CA GLU A 165 9.31 11.76 0.24
C GLU A 165 8.05 11.37 -0.53
N VAL A 166 7.20 12.36 -0.84
CA VAL A 166 6.16 12.16 -1.84
C VAL A 166 6.83 12.21 -3.21
N TYR A 167 6.73 11.12 -3.95
CA TYR A 167 7.36 10.99 -5.28
C TYR A 167 6.67 11.91 -6.29
N GLN A 168 7.46 12.80 -6.90
CA GLN A 168 6.98 13.82 -7.83
C GLN A 168 7.08 13.42 -9.31
N GLY A 169 7.70 12.27 -9.60
CA GLY A 169 7.83 11.78 -10.97
C GLY A 169 6.55 11.11 -11.48
N PRO A 170 6.55 10.73 -12.76
CA PRO A 170 5.41 10.02 -13.35
C PRO A 170 5.16 8.70 -12.63
N THR A 171 3.90 8.43 -12.34
CA THR A 171 3.47 7.16 -11.74
C THR A 171 2.87 6.26 -12.80
N SER A 172 3.09 4.95 -12.64
CA SER A 172 2.68 3.96 -13.65
C SER A 172 1.16 3.84 -13.76
N GLU A 173 0.69 3.85 -15.00
CA GLU A 173 -0.69 3.59 -15.39
C GLU A 173 -0.90 2.09 -15.55
N VAL A 174 -1.00 1.40 -14.43
CA VAL A 174 -1.18 -0.05 -14.34
C VAL A 174 -2.33 -0.40 -13.41
N GLY A 175 -2.81 -1.62 -13.45
CA GLY A 175 -3.91 -2.15 -12.65
C GLY A 175 -3.58 -2.30 -11.16
N ASN A 176 -3.27 -1.21 -10.47
CA ASN A 176 -2.91 -1.23 -9.06
C ASN A 176 -3.99 -0.62 -8.15
N ALA A 177 -3.90 -0.93 -6.87
CA ALA A 177 -4.87 -0.54 -5.86
C ALA A 177 -5.06 0.98 -5.75
N ARG A 178 -3.98 1.77 -5.66
CA ARG A 178 -4.08 3.23 -5.50
C ARG A 178 -4.78 3.89 -6.71
N ASN A 179 -4.50 3.42 -7.93
CA ASN A 179 -5.16 3.92 -9.14
C ASN A 179 -6.64 3.54 -9.15
N PHE A 180 -6.99 2.31 -8.75
CA PHE A 180 -8.38 1.86 -8.69
C PHE A 180 -9.19 2.68 -7.69
N PHE A 181 -8.72 2.82 -6.45
CA PHE A 181 -9.44 3.60 -5.45
C PHE A 181 -9.58 5.06 -5.85
N PHE A 182 -8.54 5.67 -6.37
CA PHE A 182 -8.58 7.06 -6.80
C PHE A 182 -9.48 7.27 -8.01
N GLN A 183 -9.28 6.51 -9.09
CA GLN A 183 -9.95 6.76 -10.37
C GLN A 183 -11.39 6.22 -10.40
N ARG A 184 -11.63 5.03 -9.85
CA ARG A 184 -12.96 4.38 -9.90
C ARG A 184 -13.78 4.69 -8.67
N MET A 185 -13.20 4.63 -7.48
CA MET A 185 -13.94 4.83 -6.23
C MET A 185 -13.98 6.29 -5.78
N LYS A 186 -13.26 7.19 -6.46
CA LYS A 186 -13.13 8.61 -6.10
C LYS A 186 -12.69 8.84 -4.66
N THR A 187 -11.87 7.93 -4.16
CA THR A 187 -11.30 7.93 -2.81
C THR A 187 -9.87 8.44 -2.86
N PRO A 188 -9.47 9.42 -2.02
CA PRO A 188 -8.06 9.74 -1.82
C PRO A 188 -7.27 8.47 -1.54
N ALA A 189 -6.20 8.21 -2.31
CA ALA A 189 -5.48 6.95 -2.21
C ALA A 189 -3.99 7.12 -2.52
N PHE A 190 -3.13 6.53 -1.69
CA PHE A 190 -1.70 6.53 -1.94
C PHE A 190 -1.03 5.24 -1.46
N LEU A 191 0.15 4.98 -1.99
CA LEU A 191 0.95 3.82 -1.64
C LEU A 191 2.23 4.28 -0.93
N VAL A 192 2.58 3.62 0.17
CA VAL A 192 3.79 3.88 0.94
C VAL A 192 4.74 2.70 0.80
N GLU A 193 5.92 2.93 0.26
CA GLU A 193 7.02 1.96 0.26
C GLU A 193 7.77 2.05 1.58
N ILE A 194 7.40 1.16 2.50
CA ILE A 194 7.96 1.08 3.86
C ILE A 194 9.30 0.34 3.83
N GLY A 195 10.21 0.77 4.69
CA GLY A 195 11.53 0.17 4.80
C GLY A 195 12.57 1.01 4.09
N GLY A 196 13.77 0.98 4.67
CA GLY A 196 14.78 1.95 4.33
C GLY A 196 15.83 1.45 3.36
N ASN A 197 16.56 2.41 2.86
CA ASN A 197 17.80 2.21 2.16
C ASN A 197 18.96 2.17 3.14
N ASN A 198 19.86 1.20 3.01
CA ASN A 198 21.14 1.28 3.66
C ASN A 198 22.00 2.41 3.03
N LYS A 199 23.17 2.67 3.60
CA LYS A 199 24.11 3.70 3.09
C LYS A 199 24.57 3.47 1.65
N ARG A 200 24.36 2.28 1.09
CA ARG A 200 24.71 1.91 -0.30
C ARG A 200 23.51 2.03 -1.27
N GLY A 201 22.36 2.53 -0.80
CA GLY A 201 21.16 2.64 -1.62
C GLY A 201 20.41 1.32 -1.86
N GLN A 202 20.76 0.26 -1.13
CA GLN A 202 20.09 -1.04 -1.23
C GLN A 202 18.93 -1.10 -0.24
N SER A 203 17.80 -1.66 -0.67
CA SER A 203 16.65 -1.86 0.21
C SER A 203 16.93 -2.91 1.28
N VAL A 204 16.47 -2.63 2.49
CA VAL A 204 16.52 -3.55 3.64
C VAL A 204 15.10 -4.07 3.91
N ILE A 205 14.67 -5.05 3.11
CA ILE A 205 13.32 -5.66 3.21
C ILE A 205 13.20 -6.71 4.33
N HIS A 206 14.31 -7.15 4.88
CA HIS A 206 14.37 -8.07 6.03
C HIS A 206 15.21 -7.45 7.14
N PRO A 207 14.71 -6.41 7.82
CA PRO A 207 15.42 -5.77 8.92
C PRO A 207 15.50 -6.68 10.14
N SER A 208 16.40 -6.37 11.08
CA SER A 208 16.40 -6.99 12.40
C SER A 208 15.08 -6.69 13.15
N ASN A 209 14.71 -7.54 14.10
CA ASN A 209 13.49 -7.34 14.89
C ASN A 209 13.45 -5.95 15.57
N ALA A 210 14.56 -5.48 16.12
CA ALA A 210 14.65 -4.17 16.75
C ALA A 210 14.44 -3.02 15.73
N MET A 211 14.90 -3.18 14.48
CA MET A 211 14.67 -2.21 13.43
C MET A 211 13.22 -2.30 12.92
N LEU A 212 12.68 -3.50 12.78
CA LEU A 212 11.28 -3.71 12.38
C LEU A 212 10.32 -3.00 13.33
N GLU A 213 10.53 -3.14 14.65
CA GLU A 213 9.73 -2.45 15.66
C GLU A 213 9.77 -0.91 15.49
N LYS A 214 10.96 -0.35 15.25
CA LYS A 214 11.12 1.09 14.99
C LYS A 214 10.38 1.51 13.72
N ILE A 215 10.49 0.74 12.64
CA ILE A 215 9.82 0.99 11.36
C ILE A 215 8.30 0.98 11.57
N VAL A 216 7.76 -0.03 12.24
CA VAL A 216 6.33 -0.14 12.53
C VAL A 216 5.85 1.04 13.37
N ASN A 217 6.54 1.36 14.47
CA ASN A 217 6.13 2.41 15.39
C ASN A 217 6.06 3.79 14.72
N LYS A 218 7.03 4.16 13.89
CA LYS A 218 7.01 5.47 13.19
C LYS A 218 5.94 5.56 12.12
N ASN A 219 5.70 4.46 11.38
CA ASN A 219 4.64 4.43 10.37
C ASN A 219 3.24 4.45 11.00
N VAL A 220 3.03 3.76 12.14
CA VAL A 220 1.78 3.87 12.90
C VAL A 220 1.56 5.28 13.41
N LYS A 221 2.61 5.97 13.91
CA LYS A 221 2.51 7.38 14.31
C LYS A 221 2.08 8.27 13.14
N ALA A 222 2.63 8.06 11.96
CA ALA A 222 2.25 8.82 10.76
C ALA A 222 0.79 8.58 10.35
N LEU A 223 0.31 7.33 10.40
CA LEU A 223 -1.11 7.01 10.18
C LEU A 223 -2.02 7.76 11.15
N LEU A 224 -1.70 7.73 12.44
CA LEU A 224 -2.46 8.47 13.46
C LEU A 224 -2.50 9.96 13.17
N LYS A 225 -1.37 10.54 12.73
CA LYS A 225 -1.30 11.96 12.37
C LYS A 225 -2.18 12.31 11.17
N VAL A 226 -2.21 11.46 10.15
CA VAL A 226 -3.13 11.63 9.00
C VAL A 226 -4.59 11.65 9.47
N PHE A 227 -4.98 10.71 10.34
CA PHE A 227 -6.35 10.66 10.87
C PHE A 227 -6.70 11.87 11.73
N GLU A 228 -5.77 12.39 12.53
CA GLU A 228 -5.97 13.63 13.29
C GLU A 228 -6.27 14.81 12.37
N GLU A 229 -5.52 14.95 11.27
CA GLU A 229 -5.73 16.06 10.33
C GLU A 229 -7.05 15.89 9.55
N MET A 230 -7.44 14.68 9.18
CA MET A 230 -8.75 14.39 8.59
C MET A 230 -9.89 14.80 9.55
N ASN A 231 -9.79 14.46 10.84
CA ASN A 231 -10.78 14.84 11.84
C ASN A 231 -10.90 16.35 12.02
N LYS A 232 -9.80 17.11 11.93
CA LYS A 232 -9.85 18.58 11.98
C LYS A 232 -10.54 19.17 10.76
N ALA A 233 -10.34 18.58 9.58
CA ALA A 233 -10.97 19.04 8.34
C ALA A 233 -12.50 18.79 8.32
N SER A 234 -12.97 17.69 8.92
CA SER A 234 -14.40 17.36 8.99
C SER A 234 -15.21 18.25 9.97
N LYS A 235 -14.54 19.05 10.80
CA LYS A 235 -15.18 19.98 11.76
C LYS A 235 -15.30 21.41 11.25
N LYS A 236 -14.75 21.70 10.10
CA LYS A 236 -14.85 23.01 9.40
C LYS A 236 -15.95 22.96 8.34
#